data_a489b322341fba5ae1eb530c28ab7853
#
_entry.id   a489b322341fba5ae1eb530c28ab7853
#
_cell.length_a   1.000
_cell.length_b   1.000
_cell.length_c   1.000
_cell.angle_alpha   90.00
_cell.angle_beta   90.00
_cell.angle_gamma   90.00
#
_symmetry.space_group_name_H-M   'P 1'
#
loop_
_entity.id
_entity.type
_entity.pdbx_description
1 polymer ?
#
loop_
_entity_poly.entity_id
_entity_poly.type
_entity_poly.pdbx_seq_one_letter_code
_entity_poly.pdbx_strand_id
1 'polypeptide(L)'
;LSLPEVDLLEKQYYNLWKAQAHLYLPIEFNLYQERIKKAKNHLREIESKLFFLRDYNPVQKEFIEILKQGEELSKSLEIELQRRSLLILQRINKIEDKIKNLNNFTLNANEGINLRRNLTKSEILLYEGRSLYERGRYIDSEEKLNNVEKYLDESEKKMSKILNRFKEINQIEKWKKWAKEAIHDSKKGYSILIIKIERKMIIYKDEKPVKIYPIGLGLRGLSDKYHAKDYATPEGRYKVIRKNPKSKYYKALLINYPNEEDIREFYKAKTKGLIPKTAKIGGLIEIHGGGSNSITYGCISLDNEQMEELYGLVDEGVPVTIVGALN
;
A
#
# COMPACT_ATOMS: atom_id res chain seq x y z
N LEU A 1 51.72 40.40 5.42
CA LEU A 1 51.97 39.00 5.87
C LEU A 1 50.61 38.34 6.03
N SER A 2 50.26 37.42 5.13
CA SER A 2 49.07 36.56 5.35
C SER A 2 49.48 35.51 6.41
N LEU A 3 48.67 35.40 7.46
CA LEU A 3 48.84 34.32 8.43
C LEU A 3 48.42 32.99 7.73
N PRO A 4 49.31 31.95 7.72
CA PRO A 4 49.00 30.68 7.04
C PRO A 4 47.72 30.01 7.53
N GLU A 5 47.33 30.28 8.79
CA GLU A 5 46.13 29.77 9.41
C GLU A 5 44.86 30.27 8.73
N VAL A 6 44.86 31.47 8.13
CA VAL A 6 43.72 32.03 7.40
C VAL A 6 43.42 31.19 6.15
N ASP A 7 44.42 30.84 5.38
CA ASP A 7 44.29 30.01 4.17
C ASP A 7 43.81 28.60 4.53
N LEU A 8 44.33 28.04 5.64
CA LEU A 8 43.91 26.74 6.16
C LEU A 8 42.43 26.74 6.60
N LEU A 9 42.01 27.81 7.26
CA LEU A 9 40.60 27.99 7.68
C LEU A 9 39.66 28.10 6.49
N GLU A 10 40.02 28.85 5.47
CA GLU A 10 39.21 28.98 4.25
C GLU A 10 39.09 27.65 3.54
N LYS A 11 40.13 26.89 3.44
CA LYS A 11 40.11 25.55 2.88
C LYS A 11 39.26 24.59 3.69
N GLN A 12 39.41 24.62 5.03
CA GLN A 12 38.62 23.78 5.93
C GLN A 12 37.14 24.13 5.88
N TYR A 13 36.79 25.42 5.89
CA TYR A 13 35.42 25.90 5.73
C TYR A 13 34.80 25.42 4.41
N TYR A 14 35.52 25.58 3.30
CA TYR A 14 35.08 25.14 1.98
C TYR A 14 34.84 23.62 1.95
N ASN A 15 35.74 22.83 2.53
CA ASN A 15 35.60 21.38 2.58
C ASN A 15 34.37 20.96 3.41
N LEU A 16 34.13 21.58 4.56
CA LEU A 16 32.96 21.33 5.41
C LEU A 16 31.67 21.74 4.70
N TRP A 17 31.67 22.90 4.01
CA TRP A 17 30.55 23.35 3.22
C TRP A 17 30.25 22.38 2.04
N LYS A 18 31.27 21.96 1.30
CA LYS A 18 31.19 20.99 0.21
C LYS A 18 30.68 19.64 0.71
N ALA A 19 31.07 19.20 1.88
CA ALA A 19 30.59 18.02 2.56
C ALA A 19 29.17 18.20 3.15
N GLN A 20 28.52 19.35 2.89
CA GLN A 20 27.16 19.66 3.33
C GLN A 20 26.97 19.74 4.85
N ALA A 21 28.01 20.09 5.62
CA ALA A 21 27.92 20.25 7.06
C ALA A 21 26.80 21.22 7.47
N HIS A 22 26.55 22.25 6.69
CA HIS A 22 25.45 23.21 6.89
C HIS A 22 24.04 22.57 6.82
N LEU A 23 23.88 21.41 6.16
CA LEU A 23 22.61 20.68 6.09
C LEU A 23 22.49 19.61 7.17
N TYR A 24 23.58 18.93 7.50
CA TYR A 24 23.59 17.80 8.44
C TYR A 24 23.83 18.22 9.89
N LEU A 25 24.62 19.28 10.13
CA LEU A 25 24.98 19.85 11.43
C LEU A 25 24.81 21.38 11.41
N PRO A 26 23.60 21.91 11.14
CA PRO A 26 23.39 23.34 10.89
C PRO A 26 23.76 24.25 12.08
N ILE A 27 23.52 23.81 13.31
CA ILE A 27 23.83 24.58 14.51
C ILE A 27 25.33 24.71 14.71
N GLU A 28 26.03 23.59 14.68
CA GLU A 28 27.48 23.51 14.87
C GLU A 28 28.23 24.23 13.74
N PHE A 29 27.76 24.08 12.51
CA PHE A 29 28.36 24.77 11.35
C PHE A 29 28.16 26.28 11.43
N ASN A 30 26.98 26.75 11.83
CA ASN A 30 26.74 28.18 12.02
C ASN A 30 27.61 28.78 13.13
N LEU A 31 27.78 28.09 14.27
CA LEU A 31 28.69 28.51 15.33
C LEU A 31 30.14 28.59 14.85
N TYR A 32 30.59 27.60 14.10
CA TYR A 32 31.90 27.60 13.49
C TYR A 32 32.09 28.80 12.53
N GLN A 33 31.11 29.07 11.66
CA GLN A 33 31.12 30.19 10.72
C GLN A 33 31.18 31.55 11.46
N GLU A 34 30.41 31.72 12.53
CA GLU A 34 30.41 32.95 13.32
C GLU A 34 31.76 33.18 14.03
N ARG A 35 32.42 32.12 14.52
CA ARG A 35 33.75 32.24 15.10
C ARG A 35 34.80 32.67 14.09
N ILE A 36 34.79 32.09 12.87
CA ILE A 36 35.66 32.52 11.76
C ILE A 36 35.47 34.00 11.47
N LYS A 37 34.22 34.45 11.39
CA LYS A 37 33.89 35.88 11.12
C LYS A 37 34.44 36.80 12.19
N LYS A 38 34.29 36.43 13.47
CA LYS A 38 34.82 37.23 14.60
C LYS A 38 36.34 37.29 14.57
N ALA A 39 37.02 36.18 14.38
CA ALA A 39 38.49 36.14 14.30
C ALA A 39 39.04 36.93 13.08
N LYS A 40 38.38 36.86 11.92
CA LYS A 40 38.75 37.71 10.77
C LYS A 40 38.55 39.20 11.02
N ASN A 41 37.51 39.58 11.76
CA ASN A 41 37.32 40.98 12.18
C ASN A 41 38.42 41.42 13.15
N HIS A 42 38.78 40.58 14.14
CA HIS A 42 39.86 40.85 15.05
C HIS A 42 41.21 41.03 14.31
N LEU A 43 41.48 40.18 13.29
CA LEU A 43 42.66 40.37 12.45
C LEU A 43 42.67 41.74 11.75
N ARG A 44 41.52 42.15 11.16
CA ARG A 44 41.41 43.49 10.54
C ARG A 44 41.65 44.63 11.47
N GLU A 45 41.20 44.53 12.74
CA GLU A 45 41.47 45.50 13.79
C GLU A 45 42.95 45.60 14.12
N ILE A 46 43.67 44.47 14.17
CA ILE A 46 45.13 44.44 14.38
C ILE A 46 45.85 45.07 13.19
N GLU A 47 45.45 44.75 11.97
CA GLU A 47 46.05 45.28 10.72
C GLU A 47 45.82 46.80 10.57
N SER A 48 44.75 47.34 11.13
CA SER A 48 44.46 48.80 11.12
C SER A 48 45.44 49.61 12.02
N LYS A 49 46.13 48.97 12.98
CA LYS A 49 47.08 49.64 13.87
C LYS A 49 48.40 49.93 13.13
N LEU A 50 49.19 50.91 13.67
CA LEU A 50 50.54 51.17 13.19
C LEU A 50 51.37 49.91 13.25
N PHE A 51 52.29 49.68 12.29
CA PHE A 51 52.97 48.41 12.11
C PHE A 51 53.73 47.90 13.36
N PHE A 52 54.31 48.81 14.19
CA PHE A 52 55.03 48.50 15.40
C PHE A 52 54.14 48.21 16.64
N LEU A 53 52.80 48.40 16.50
CA LEU A 53 51.81 48.09 17.53
C LEU A 53 51.02 46.82 17.19
N ARG A 54 51.35 46.10 16.11
CA ARG A 54 50.61 44.92 15.66
C ARG A 54 51.15 43.69 16.39
N ASP A 55 50.31 43.14 17.29
CA ASP A 55 50.55 41.82 17.89
C ASP A 55 49.55 40.83 17.30
N TYR A 56 50.08 39.87 16.53
CA TYR A 56 49.28 38.82 15.86
C TYR A 56 49.09 37.56 16.76
N ASN A 57 49.83 37.42 17.88
CA ASN A 57 49.78 36.22 18.70
C ASN A 57 48.35 35.88 19.22
N PRO A 58 47.53 36.85 19.70
CA PRO A 58 46.17 36.53 20.16
C PRO A 58 45.29 35.96 19.06
N VAL A 59 45.26 36.60 17.89
CA VAL A 59 44.42 36.16 16.75
C VAL A 59 44.91 34.88 16.13
N GLN A 60 46.20 34.65 16.16
CA GLN A 60 46.79 33.37 15.71
C GLN A 60 46.33 32.19 16.57
N LYS A 61 46.30 32.37 17.91
CA LYS A 61 45.75 31.38 18.84
C LYS A 61 44.24 31.13 18.55
N GLU A 62 43.47 32.20 18.31
CA GLU A 62 42.05 32.04 17.93
C GLU A 62 41.89 31.21 16.64
N PHE A 63 42.71 31.45 15.62
CA PHE A 63 42.64 30.66 14.37
C PHE A 63 43.01 29.20 14.61
N ILE A 64 44.00 28.88 15.43
CA ILE A 64 44.37 27.50 15.77
C ILE A 64 43.22 26.79 16.49
N GLU A 65 42.56 27.48 17.46
CA GLU A 65 41.39 26.91 18.15
C GLU A 65 40.22 26.67 17.20
N ILE A 66 39.97 27.58 16.25
CA ILE A 66 38.92 27.40 15.23
C ILE A 66 39.24 26.25 14.28
N LEU A 67 40.50 26.10 13.88
CA LEU A 67 40.96 24.94 13.07
C LEU A 67 40.70 23.63 13.80
N LYS A 68 41.01 23.55 15.09
CA LYS A 68 40.70 22.37 15.91
C LYS A 68 39.19 22.10 15.99
N GLN A 69 38.38 23.14 16.19
CA GLN A 69 36.90 23.01 16.16
C GLN A 69 36.41 22.50 14.79
N GLY A 70 36.99 22.96 13.69
CA GLY A 70 36.63 22.47 12.36
C GLY A 70 36.99 20.99 12.14
N GLU A 71 38.07 20.49 12.74
CA GLU A 71 38.40 19.05 12.74
C GLU A 71 37.39 18.23 13.54
N GLU A 72 36.98 18.73 14.73
CA GLU A 72 35.94 18.10 15.56
C GLU A 72 34.60 18.07 14.82
N LEU A 73 34.23 19.16 14.14
CA LEU A 73 33.03 19.25 13.31
C LEU A 73 33.07 18.24 12.13
N SER A 74 34.25 18.10 11.49
CA SER A 74 34.43 17.12 10.41
C SER A 74 34.20 15.69 10.90
N LYS A 75 34.75 15.33 12.08
CA LYS A 75 34.51 14.01 12.69
C LYS A 75 33.04 13.78 13.05
N SER A 76 32.41 14.80 13.63
CA SER A 76 30.98 14.75 13.98
C SER A 76 30.10 14.57 12.73
N LEU A 77 30.47 15.23 11.63
CA LEU A 77 29.79 15.08 10.34
C LEU A 77 29.90 13.66 9.79
N GLU A 78 31.10 13.08 9.85
CA GLU A 78 31.30 11.69 9.40
C GLU A 78 30.44 10.71 10.19
N ILE A 79 30.41 10.84 11.51
CA ILE A 79 29.58 10.00 12.37
C ILE A 79 28.08 10.15 12.02
N GLU A 80 27.61 11.40 11.82
CA GLU A 80 26.21 11.65 11.46
C GLU A 80 25.85 11.08 10.10
N LEU A 81 26.73 11.20 9.09
CA LEU A 81 26.52 10.62 7.78
C LEU A 81 26.47 9.09 7.83
N GLN A 82 27.37 8.44 8.59
CA GLN A 82 27.34 6.99 8.80
C GLN A 82 26.05 6.54 9.48
N ARG A 83 25.63 7.25 10.54
CA ARG A 83 24.38 6.98 11.24
C ARG A 83 23.15 7.07 10.32
N ARG A 84 23.06 8.15 9.54
CA ARG A 84 21.96 8.33 8.57
C ARG A 84 21.97 7.28 7.47
N SER A 85 23.14 6.97 6.92
CA SER A 85 23.30 5.92 5.92
C SER A 85 22.72 4.60 6.41
N LEU A 86 23.06 4.18 7.63
CA LEU A 86 22.55 2.93 8.22
C LEU A 86 21.03 2.97 8.40
N LEU A 87 20.49 4.06 8.94
CA LEU A 87 19.04 4.21 9.17
C LEU A 87 18.26 4.20 7.86
N ILE A 88 18.73 4.89 6.84
CA ILE A 88 18.08 4.92 5.52
C ILE A 88 18.09 3.54 4.89
N LEU A 89 19.20 2.81 4.96
CA LEU A 89 19.28 1.45 4.41
C LEU A 89 18.29 0.50 5.11
N GLN A 90 18.19 0.59 6.44
CA GLN A 90 17.20 -0.19 7.19
C GLN A 90 15.75 0.16 6.79
N ARG A 91 15.47 1.45 6.56
CA ARG A 91 14.14 1.89 6.07
C ARG A 91 13.83 1.36 4.68
N ILE A 92 14.80 1.43 3.76
CA ILE A 92 14.66 0.90 2.40
C ILE A 92 14.29 -0.58 2.43
N ASN A 93 15.03 -1.40 3.18
CA ASN A 93 14.76 -2.83 3.29
C ASN A 93 13.37 -3.11 3.89
N LYS A 94 12.97 -2.39 4.94
CA LYS A 94 11.64 -2.52 5.54
C LYS A 94 10.51 -2.14 4.57
N ILE A 95 10.72 -1.10 3.78
CA ILE A 95 9.77 -0.66 2.75
C ILE A 95 9.64 -1.71 1.65
N GLU A 96 10.74 -2.31 1.20
CA GLU A 96 10.73 -3.38 0.20
C GLU A 96 9.92 -4.60 0.67
N ASP A 97 10.13 -5.02 1.91
CA ASP A 97 9.34 -6.12 2.50
C ASP A 97 7.84 -5.78 2.57
N LYS A 98 7.49 -4.56 2.95
CA LYS A 98 6.10 -4.09 2.94
C LYS A 98 5.49 -4.11 1.53
N ILE A 99 6.19 -3.59 0.53
CA ILE A 99 5.74 -3.59 -0.87
C ILE A 99 5.52 -5.02 -1.36
N LYS A 100 6.46 -5.92 -1.09
CA LYS A 100 6.35 -7.35 -1.46
C LYS A 100 5.11 -8.01 -0.85
N ASN A 101 4.85 -7.77 0.44
CA ASN A 101 3.68 -8.33 1.13
C ASN A 101 2.37 -7.77 0.56
N LEU A 102 2.30 -6.47 0.28
CA LEU A 102 1.14 -5.84 -0.32
C LEU A 102 0.91 -6.29 -1.76
N ASN A 103 1.96 -6.47 -2.56
CA ASN A 103 1.88 -6.99 -3.91
C ASN A 103 1.30 -8.41 -3.93
N ASN A 104 1.78 -9.31 -3.06
CA ASN A 104 1.26 -10.67 -2.95
C ASN A 104 -0.25 -10.68 -2.65
N PHE A 105 -0.73 -9.77 -1.79
CA PHE A 105 -2.15 -9.62 -1.52
C PHE A 105 -2.92 -9.13 -2.75
N THR A 106 -2.41 -8.13 -3.47
CA THR A 106 -3.11 -7.51 -4.62
C THR A 106 -3.18 -8.39 -5.84
N LEU A 107 -2.26 -9.34 -6.01
CA LEU A 107 -2.32 -10.34 -7.09
C LEU A 107 -3.55 -11.24 -6.97
N ASN A 108 -4.01 -11.49 -5.74
CA ASN A 108 -5.13 -12.36 -5.45
C ASN A 108 -6.46 -11.64 -5.22
N ALA A 109 -6.48 -10.28 -5.21
CA ALA A 109 -7.67 -9.49 -4.92
C ALA A 109 -7.92 -8.42 -5.99
N ASN A 110 -9.13 -8.40 -6.58
CA ASN A 110 -9.52 -7.38 -7.57
C ASN A 110 -9.64 -5.97 -6.97
N GLU A 111 -9.87 -5.86 -5.67
CA GLU A 111 -9.88 -4.59 -4.93
C GLU A 111 -8.55 -3.81 -5.03
N GLY A 112 -7.56 -4.47 -5.59
CA GLY A 112 -6.20 -3.96 -5.75
C GLY A 112 -5.96 -2.88 -6.80
N ILE A 113 -6.93 -2.42 -7.63
CA ILE A 113 -6.58 -1.43 -8.67
C ILE A 113 -6.06 -0.13 -8.05
N ASN A 114 -6.75 0.42 -7.07
CA ASN A 114 -6.27 1.60 -6.35
C ASN A 114 -5.06 1.29 -5.47
N LEU A 115 -5.00 0.08 -4.93
CA LEU A 115 -3.86 -0.41 -4.16
C LEU A 115 -2.64 -0.55 -5.07
N ARG A 116 -2.77 -1.19 -6.24
CA ARG A 116 -1.70 -1.33 -7.25
C ARG A 116 -1.16 0.02 -7.70
N ARG A 117 -2.05 1.00 -7.94
CA ARG A 117 -1.61 2.36 -8.30
C ARG A 117 -0.73 3.00 -7.22
N ASN A 118 -1.09 2.85 -5.95
CA ASN A 118 -0.28 3.34 -4.84
C ASN A 118 1.03 2.54 -4.71
N LEU A 119 0.99 1.22 -4.91
CA LEU A 119 2.18 0.38 -4.89
C LEU A 119 3.16 0.73 -6.01
N THR A 120 2.68 0.89 -7.25
CA THR A 120 3.53 1.35 -8.37
C THR A 120 4.18 2.71 -8.09
N LYS A 121 3.42 3.66 -7.51
CA LYS A 121 4.00 4.94 -7.08
C LYS A 121 5.05 4.76 -5.99
N SER A 122 4.79 3.87 -5.03
CA SER A 122 5.74 3.54 -3.96
C SER A 122 7.02 2.94 -4.51
N GLU A 123 6.93 2.03 -5.48
CA GLU A 123 8.08 1.41 -6.15
C GLU A 123 8.93 2.44 -6.90
N ILE A 124 8.31 3.36 -7.63
CA ILE A 124 9.02 4.44 -8.35
C ILE A 124 9.74 5.35 -7.36
N LEU A 125 9.05 5.82 -6.32
CA LEU A 125 9.64 6.70 -5.31
C LEU A 125 10.73 6.00 -4.49
N LEU A 126 10.58 4.70 -4.22
CA LEU A 126 11.61 3.90 -3.56
C LEU A 126 12.87 3.79 -4.41
N TYR A 127 12.72 3.55 -5.71
CA TYR A 127 13.85 3.55 -6.65
C TYR A 127 14.57 4.89 -6.68
N GLU A 128 13.83 6.01 -6.74
CA GLU A 128 14.41 7.36 -6.66
C GLU A 128 15.13 7.57 -5.31
N GLY A 129 14.49 7.20 -4.20
CA GLY A 129 15.07 7.31 -2.85
C GLY A 129 16.36 6.50 -2.69
N ARG A 130 16.39 5.28 -3.23
CA ARG A 130 17.60 4.43 -3.25
C ARG A 130 18.71 5.06 -4.09
N SER A 131 18.40 5.57 -5.28
CA SER A 131 19.38 6.25 -6.13
C SER A 131 19.99 7.49 -5.45
N LEU A 132 19.19 8.24 -4.70
CA LEU A 132 19.67 9.38 -3.90
C LEU A 132 20.57 8.92 -2.74
N TYR A 133 20.20 7.84 -2.06
CA TYR A 133 21.01 7.20 -1.01
C TYR A 133 22.40 6.78 -1.54
N GLU A 134 22.45 6.10 -2.68
CA GLU A 134 23.69 5.65 -3.31
C GLU A 134 24.60 6.79 -3.72
N ARG A 135 24.04 7.97 -3.97
CA ARG A 135 24.78 9.21 -4.27
C ARG A 135 25.15 10.01 -3.02
N GLY A 136 24.88 9.50 -1.81
CA GLY A 136 25.13 10.20 -0.55
C GLY A 136 24.18 11.35 -0.24
N ARG A 137 23.10 11.54 -1.01
CA ARG A 137 22.10 12.57 -0.81
C ARG A 137 21.03 12.11 0.19
N TYR A 138 21.44 11.99 1.45
CA TYR A 138 20.63 11.32 2.48
C TYR A 138 19.34 12.07 2.82
N ILE A 139 19.38 13.41 2.89
CA ILE A 139 18.19 14.25 3.18
C ILE A 139 17.13 14.08 2.08
N ASP A 140 17.53 14.16 0.83
CA ASP A 140 16.63 13.99 -0.31
C ASP A 140 16.08 12.55 -0.38
N SER A 141 16.92 11.56 -0.04
CA SER A 141 16.48 10.16 0.08
C SER A 141 15.40 10.02 1.15
N GLU A 142 15.61 10.59 2.34
CA GLU A 142 14.62 10.56 3.44
C GLU A 142 13.28 11.18 3.03
N GLU A 143 13.29 12.28 2.30
CA GLU A 143 12.07 12.91 1.78
C GLU A 143 11.29 11.97 0.84
N LYS A 144 12.00 11.30 -0.07
CA LYS A 144 11.36 10.31 -0.96
C LYS A 144 10.78 9.14 -0.16
N LEU A 145 11.52 8.60 0.80
CA LEU A 145 11.04 7.50 1.65
C LEU A 145 9.83 7.89 2.51
N ASN A 146 9.75 9.13 3.01
CA ASN A 146 8.58 9.64 3.71
C ASN A 146 7.32 9.59 2.81
N ASN A 147 7.46 9.96 1.53
CA ASN A 147 6.36 9.88 0.57
C ASN A 147 5.97 8.42 0.26
N VAL A 148 6.94 7.50 0.15
CA VAL A 148 6.68 6.06 0.01
C VAL A 148 5.85 5.54 1.17
N GLU A 149 6.29 5.79 2.40
CA GLU A 149 5.62 5.33 3.62
C GLU A 149 4.18 5.83 3.70
N LYS A 150 3.91 7.08 3.31
CA LYS A 150 2.56 7.63 3.25
C LYS A 150 1.65 6.81 2.31
N TYR A 151 2.10 6.48 1.10
CA TYR A 151 1.31 5.65 0.17
C TYR A 151 1.12 4.22 0.67
N LEU A 152 2.13 3.65 1.34
CA LEU A 152 2.03 2.31 1.92
C LEU A 152 1.06 2.28 3.10
N ASP A 153 1.10 3.26 4.00
CA ASP A 153 0.19 3.36 5.14
C ASP A 153 -1.27 3.52 4.69
N GLU A 154 -1.53 4.32 3.64
CA GLU A 154 -2.85 4.42 3.04
C GLU A 154 -3.31 3.08 2.47
N SER A 155 -2.39 2.32 1.87
CA SER A 155 -2.66 1.00 1.29
C SER A 155 -2.92 -0.04 2.38
N GLU A 156 -2.11 -0.07 3.43
CA GLU A 156 -2.30 -0.95 4.59
C GLU A 156 -3.64 -0.69 5.29
N LYS A 157 -4.03 0.57 5.49
CA LYS A 157 -5.33 0.95 6.08
C LYS A 157 -6.51 0.44 5.25
N LYS A 158 -6.43 0.55 3.91
CA LYS A 158 -7.47 0.02 3.00
C LYS A 158 -7.53 -1.50 3.05
N MET A 159 -6.39 -2.15 3.00
CA MET A 159 -6.28 -3.62 3.10
C MET A 159 -6.82 -4.13 4.44
N SER A 160 -6.43 -3.50 5.55
CA SER A 160 -6.91 -3.90 6.89
C SER A 160 -8.42 -3.83 7.01
N LYS A 161 -9.08 -2.81 6.44
CA LYS A 161 -10.55 -2.72 6.42
C LYS A 161 -11.21 -3.89 5.68
N ILE A 162 -10.59 -4.34 4.59
CA ILE A 162 -11.08 -5.48 3.82
C ILE A 162 -10.85 -6.77 4.62
N LEU A 163 -9.65 -6.96 5.18
CA LEU A 163 -9.28 -8.18 5.87
C LEU A 163 -9.94 -8.34 7.23
N ASN A 164 -10.26 -7.25 7.94
CA ASN A 164 -10.87 -7.33 9.28
C ASN A 164 -12.21 -8.06 9.25
N ARG A 165 -13.02 -7.91 8.19
CA ARG A 165 -14.28 -8.65 8.08
C ARG A 165 -14.09 -10.17 8.03
N PHE A 166 -12.93 -10.64 7.54
CA PHE A 166 -12.59 -12.07 7.51
C PHE A 166 -12.00 -12.58 8.83
N LYS A 167 -11.91 -11.73 9.85
CA LYS A 167 -11.51 -12.07 11.23
C LYS A 167 -12.67 -11.98 12.21
N GLU A 168 -13.83 -11.45 11.78
CA GLU A 168 -15.02 -11.34 12.64
C GLU A 168 -15.66 -12.71 12.84
N ILE A 169 -15.60 -13.21 14.07
CA ILE A 169 -16.04 -14.57 14.44
C ILE A 169 -17.50 -14.81 14.00
N ASN A 170 -18.41 -13.89 14.31
CA ASN A 170 -19.83 -14.02 13.96
C ASN A 170 -20.04 -14.14 12.44
N GLN A 171 -19.23 -13.41 11.65
CA GLN A 171 -19.34 -13.46 10.20
C GLN A 171 -18.80 -14.78 9.64
N ILE A 172 -17.70 -15.28 10.19
CA ILE A 172 -17.12 -16.58 9.83
C ILE A 172 -18.09 -17.71 10.18
N GLU A 173 -18.70 -17.70 11.36
CA GLU A 173 -19.70 -18.69 11.77
C GLU A 173 -20.93 -18.66 10.86
N LYS A 174 -21.42 -17.49 10.47
CA LYS A 174 -22.50 -17.33 9.50
C LYS A 174 -22.13 -17.99 8.16
N TRP A 175 -20.94 -17.73 7.64
CA TRP A 175 -20.49 -18.32 6.37
C TRP A 175 -20.31 -19.85 6.48
N LYS A 176 -19.75 -20.36 7.59
CA LYS A 176 -19.62 -21.79 7.85
C LYS A 176 -21.01 -22.48 7.91
N LYS A 177 -21.98 -21.83 8.54
CA LYS A 177 -23.36 -22.34 8.56
C LYS A 177 -23.93 -22.41 7.14
N TRP A 178 -23.82 -21.35 6.36
CA TRP A 178 -24.30 -21.32 4.98
C TRP A 178 -23.62 -22.37 4.08
N ALA A 179 -22.31 -22.56 4.24
CA ALA A 179 -21.57 -23.58 3.50
C ALA A 179 -22.05 -25.01 3.85
N LYS A 180 -22.29 -25.31 5.14
CA LYS A 180 -22.88 -26.60 5.56
C LYS A 180 -24.28 -26.81 4.96
N GLU A 181 -25.11 -25.77 4.94
CA GLU A 181 -26.44 -25.82 4.35
C GLU A 181 -26.35 -26.03 2.82
N ALA A 182 -25.40 -25.37 2.12
CA ALA A 182 -25.17 -25.58 0.69
C ALA A 182 -24.76 -27.03 0.37
N ILE A 183 -23.92 -27.65 1.19
CA ILE A 183 -23.54 -29.06 1.06
C ILE A 183 -24.77 -29.95 1.27
N HIS A 184 -25.58 -29.69 2.31
CA HIS A 184 -26.79 -30.44 2.58
C HIS A 184 -27.84 -30.33 1.46
N ASP A 185 -28.03 -29.13 0.90
CA ASP A 185 -28.95 -28.90 -0.24
C ASP A 185 -28.62 -29.81 -1.43
N SER A 186 -27.36 -30.20 -1.60
CA SER A 186 -26.91 -31.06 -2.69
C SER A 186 -27.43 -32.51 -2.65
N LYS A 187 -28.07 -32.93 -1.55
CA LYS A 187 -28.82 -34.20 -1.45
C LYS A 187 -29.99 -34.27 -2.40
N LYS A 188 -30.54 -33.12 -2.78
CA LYS A 188 -31.70 -33.02 -3.68
C LYS A 188 -31.32 -32.75 -5.12
N GLY A 189 -30.05 -32.78 -5.45
CA GLY A 189 -29.53 -32.46 -6.77
C GLY A 189 -28.18 -31.74 -6.70
N TYR A 190 -27.93 -30.81 -7.60
CA TYR A 190 -26.72 -29.99 -7.54
C TYR A 190 -26.89 -28.81 -6.61
N SER A 191 -25.79 -28.39 -5.96
CA SER A 191 -25.69 -27.08 -5.31
C SER A 191 -24.34 -26.43 -5.63
N ILE A 192 -24.28 -25.11 -5.60
CA ILE A 192 -23.10 -24.31 -5.91
C ILE A 192 -22.67 -23.60 -4.64
N LEU A 193 -21.40 -23.78 -4.24
CA LEU A 193 -20.74 -23.02 -3.18
C LEU A 193 -19.60 -22.18 -3.75
N ILE A 194 -19.64 -20.87 -3.53
CA ILE A 194 -18.62 -19.93 -3.95
C ILE A 194 -17.92 -19.37 -2.72
N ILE A 195 -16.56 -19.49 -2.69
CA ILE A 195 -15.70 -18.98 -1.62
C ILE A 195 -14.87 -17.82 -2.22
N LYS A 196 -15.21 -16.61 -1.84
CA LYS A 196 -14.68 -15.39 -2.50
C LYS A 196 -13.18 -15.21 -2.29
N ILE A 197 -12.68 -15.40 -1.07
CA ILE A 197 -11.25 -15.23 -0.75
C ILE A 197 -10.36 -16.23 -1.49
N GLU A 198 -10.88 -17.44 -1.73
CA GLU A 198 -10.20 -18.51 -2.45
C GLU A 198 -10.39 -18.40 -3.97
N ARG A 199 -11.28 -17.52 -4.44
CA ARG A 199 -11.71 -17.42 -5.84
C ARG A 199 -12.10 -18.78 -6.43
N LYS A 200 -12.88 -19.50 -5.68
CA LYS A 200 -13.23 -20.89 -5.99
C LYS A 200 -14.74 -21.07 -5.99
N MET A 201 -15.23 -21.77 -7.00
CA MET A 201 -16.58 -22.32 -7.08
C MET A 201 -16.52 -23.82 -6.95
N ILE A 202 -17.31 -24.40 -6.07
CA ILE A 202 -17.40 -25.84 -5.84
C ILE A 202 -18.84 -26.27 -6.14
N ILE A 203 -18.96 -27.27 -6.99
CA ILE A 203 -20.25 -27.88 -7.30
C ILE A 203 -20.35 -29.16 -6.47
N TYR A 204 -21.43 -29.25 -5.70
CA TYR A 204 -21.75 -30.43 -4.88
C TYR A 204 -22.90 -31.22 -5.46
N LYS A 205 -22.83 -32.54 -5.30
CA LYS A 205 -23.93 -33.50 -5.53
C LYS A 205 -23.82 -34.60 -4.51
N ASP A 206 -24.93 -34.98 -3.86
CA ASP A 206 -24.97 -36.00 -2.81
C ASP A 206 -23.92 -35.73 -1.69
N GLU A 207 -23.83 -34.46 -1.25
CA GLU A 207 -22.88 -33.95 -0.25
C GLU A 207 -21.40 -34.10 -0.61
N LYS A 208 -21.07 -34.44 -1.86
CA LYS A 208 -19.70 -34.62 -2.33
C LYS A 208 -19.35 -33.55 -3.36
N PRO A 209 -18.15 -32.97 -3.31
CA PRO A 209 -17.68 -32.07 -4.35
C PRO A 209 -17.45 -32.86 -5.64
N VAL A 210 -18.11 -32.44 -6.72
CA VAL A 210 -17.98 -33.09 -8.03
C VAL A 210 -17.17 -32.27 -9.02
N LYS A 211 -17.15 -30.95 -8.89
CA LYS A 211 -16.37 -30.04 -9.71
C LYS A 211 -15.86 -28.88 -8.88
N ILE A 212 -14.68 -28.36 -9.26
CA ILE A 212 -14.07 -27.17 -8.66
C ILE A 212 -13.54 -26.29 -9.80
N TYR A 213 -13.94 -25.03 -9.81
CA TYR A 213 -13.55 -24.05 -10.83
C TYR A 213 -12.91 -22.82 -10.21
N PRO A 214 -11.83 -22.27 -10.80
CA PRO A 214 -11.37 -20.92 -10.50
C PRO A 214 -12.37 -19.90 -11.05
N ILE A 215 -12.56 -18.79 -10.36
CA ILE A 215 -13.55 -17.76 -10.70
C ILE A 215 -13.00 -16.34 -10.68
N GLY A 216 -13.52 -15.50 -11.58
CA GLY A 216 -13.44 -14.06 -11.46
C GLY A 216 -14.60 -13.50 -10.63
N LEU A 217 -14.35 -12.36 -10.00
CA LEU A 217 -15.30 -11.67 -9.12
C LEU A 217 -15.42 -10.19 -9.52
N GLY A 218 -16.34 -9.48 -8.88
CA GLY A 218 -16.45 -8.03 -9.00
C GLY A 218 -15.14 -7.31 -8.67
N LEU A 219 -15.00 -6.07 -9.15
CA LEU A 219 -13.85 -5.21 -8.86
C LEU A 219 -13.60 -5.06 -7.34
N ARG A 220 -14.66 -5.08 -6.53
CA ARG A 220 -14.63 -5.14 -5.07
C ARG A 220 -15.13 -6.50 -4.57
N GLY A 221 -14.59 -7.58 -5.16
CA GLY A 221 -15.07 -8.94 -4.96
C GLY A 221 -14.98 -9.45 -3.53
N LEU A 222 -14.01 -8.98 -2.74
CA LEU A 222 -13.86 -9.36 -1.32
C LEU A 222 -14.80 -8.58 -0.38
N SER A 223 -15.40 -7.49 -0.82
CA SER A 223 -16.43 -6.78 -0.07
C SER A 223 -17.79 -7.44 -0.30
N ASP A 224 -18.72 -7.29 0.66
CA ASP A 224 -20.10 -7.65 0.42
C ASP A 224 -20.81 -6.57 -0.40
N LYS A 225 -21.88 -6.96 -1.10
CA LYS A 225 -22.65 -6.07 -1.95
C LYS A 225 -23.79 -5.42 -1.17
N TYR A 226 -23.79 -4.09 -1.14
CA TYR A 226 -24.83 -3.32 -0.49
C TYR A 226 -25.69 -2.50 -1.46
N HIS A 227 -25.17 -2.11 -2.64
CA HIS A 227 -25.91 -1.25 -3.55
C HIS A 227 -25.43 -1.37 -5.02
N ALA A 228 -26.19 -0.81 -5.93
CA ALA A 228 -25.80 -0.69 -7.33
C ALA A 228 -24.50 0.12 -7.47
N LYS A 229 -23.64 -0.27 -8.40
CA LYS A 229 -22.35 0.38 -8.70
C LYS A 229 -21.30 0.34 -7.56
N ASP A 230 -21.48 -0.51 -6.56
CA ASP A 230 -20.42 -0.80 -5.58
C ASP A 230 -19.37 -1.79 -6.10
N TYR A 231 -19.67 -2.44 -7.24
CA TYR A 231 -18.80 -3.41 -7.91
C TYR A 231 -18.44 -4.63 -7.07
N ALA A 232 -19.18 -4.87 -5.99
CA ALA A 232 -19.01 -6.02 -5.12
C ALA A 232 -19.83 -7.21 -5.61
N THR A 233 -19.31 -8.43 -5.36
CA THR A 233 -20.07 -9.67 -5.52
C THR A 233 -20.80 -9.95 -4.21
N PRO A 234 -22.12 -10.19 -4.25
CA PRO A 234 -22.91 -10.37 -3.03
C PRO A 234 -22.54 -11.65 -2.28
N GLU A 235 -22.83 -11.67 -0.98
CA GLU A 235 -22.74 -12.84 -0.12
C GLU A 235 -24.13 -13.21 0.38
N GLY A 236 -24.47 -14.48 0.28
CA GLY A 236 -25.81 -14.92 0.66
C GLY A 236 -26.15 -16.29 0.11
N ARG A 237 -27.42 -16.67 0.32
CA ARG A 237 -27.97 -17.89 -0.21
C ARG A 237 -28.99 -17.54 -1.31
N TYR A 238 -28.66 -17.91 -2.51
CA TYR A 238 -29.39 -17.61 -3.73
C TYR A 238 -29.83 -18.90 -4.43
N LYS A 239 -30.52 -18.76 -5.57
CA LYS A 239 -30.82 -19.83 -6.52
C LYS A 239 -30.74 -19.30 -7.94
N VAL A 240 -30.45 -20.16 -8.86
CA VAL A 240 -30.56 -19.87 -10.30
C VAL A 240 -32.02 -19.62 -10.63
N ILE A 241 -32.33 -18.49 -11.29
CA ILE A 241 -33.72 -18.14 -11.69
C ILE A 241 -33.88 -18.05 -13.19
N ARG A 242 -32.80 -18.02 -13.96
CA ARG A 242 -32.85 -18.00 -15.42
C ARG A 242 -31.53 -18.46 -16.02
N LYS A 243 -31.62 -19.24 -17.07
CA LYS A 243 -30.50 -19.65 -17.94
C LYS A 243 -30.51 -18.82 -19.21
N ASN A 244 -29.39 -18.20 -19.58
CA ASN A 244 -29.23 -17.42 -20.79
C ASN A 244 -28.15 -18.04 -21.70
N PRO A 245 -28.55 -18.75 -22.79
CA PRO A 245 -27.60 -19.38 -23.71
C PRO A 245 -26.93 -18.39 -24.67
N LYS A 246 -27.47 -17.16 -24.79
CA LYS A 246 -26.99 -16.10 -25.69
C LYS A 246 -26.53 -14.87 -24.92
N SER A 247 -25.81 -15.08 -23.83
CA SER A 247 -25.21 -13.97 -23.09
C SER A 247 -24.07 -13.35 -23.89
N LYS A 248 -23.90 -12.02 -23.77
CA LYS A 248 -22.75 -11.33 -24.35
C LYS A 248 -21.40 -11.81 -23.77
N TYR A 249 -21.43 -12.55 -22.67
CA TYR A 249 -20.30 -13.19 -22.02
C TYR A 249 -20.31 -14.71 -22.21
N TYR A 250 -20.73 -15.19 -23.37
CA TYR A 250 -20.89 -16.58 -23.76
C TYR A 250 -22.22 -17.19 -23.27
N LYS A 251 -22.30 -17.72 -22.06
CA LYS A 251 -23.53 -18.23 -21.40
C LYS A 251 -23.62 -17.64 -20.00
N ALA A 252 -24.83 -17.55 -19.44
CA ALA A 252 -25.02 -17.02 -18.11
C ALA A 252 -26.16 -17.70 -17.35
N LEU A 253 -26.00 -17.76 -16.03
CA LEU A 253 -26.99 -18.18 -15.04
C LEU A 253 -27.30 -16.97 -14.16
N LEU A 254 -28.52 -16.44 -14.25
CA LEU A 254 -28.98 -15.33 -13.40
C LEU A 254 -29.39 -15.87 -12.04
N ILE A 255 -28.87 -15.28 -10.95
CA ILE A 255 -29.30 -15.61 -9.60
C ILE A 255 -30.33 -14.59 -9.08
N ASN A 256 -31.12 -14.99 -8.06
CA ASN A 256 -32.18 -14.16 -7.46
C ASN A 256 -31.63 -13.08 -6.50
N TYR A 257 -30.53 -12.41 -6.88
CA TYR A 257 -30.08 -11.20 -6.19
C TYR A 257 -30.86 -9.98 -6.71
N PRO A 258 -31.38 -9.05 -5.86
CA PRO A 258 -31.37 -9.14 -4.40
C PRO A 258 -32.50 -10.06 -3.88
N ASN A 259 -32.21 -10.84 -2.84
CA ASN A 259 -33.17 -11.57 -2.07
C ASN A 259 -33.67 -10.72 -0.88
N GLU A 260 -34.55 -11.29 -0.03
CA GLU A 260 -35.13 -10.56 1.12
C GLU A 260 -34.05 -10.15 2.15
N GLU A 261 -33.03 -10.93 2.34
CA GLU A 261 -31.90 -10.59 3.27
C GLU A 261 -31.11 -9.41 2.73
N ASP A 262 -30.78 -9.40 1.43
CA ASP A 262 -30.10 -8.29 0.77
C ASP A 262 -30.91 -6.99 0.86
N ILE A 263 -32.23 -7.07 0.70
CA ILE A 263 -33.09 -5.92 0.82
C ILE A 263 -33.08 -5.36 2.25
N ARG A 264 -33.15 -6.21 3.26
CA ARG A 264 -33.07 -5.79 4.67
C ARG A 264 -31.73 -5.13 4.99
N GLU A 265 -30.62 -5.75 4.58
CA GLU A 265 -29.26 -5.19 4.81
C GLU A 265 -29.03 -3.88 4.04
N PHE A 266 -29.59 -3.75 2.84
CA PHE A 266 -29.56 -2.48 2.08
C PHE A 266 -30.21 -1.33 2.86
N TYR A 267 -31.44 -1.52 3.36
CA TYR A 267 -32.12 -0.48 4.11
C TYR A 267 -31.42 -0.18 5.45
N LYS A 268 -30.92 -1.19 6.13
CA LYS A 268 -30.13 -1.03 7.35
C LYS A 268 -28.84 -0.23 7.11
N ALA A 269 -28.13 -0.54 6.03
CA ALA A 269 -26.92 0.20 5.63
C ALA A 269 -27.25 1.67 5.29
N LYS A 270 -28.39 1.90 4.62
CA LYS A 270 -28.89 3.25 4.26
C LYS A 270 -29.24 4.06 5.51
N THR A 271 -29.93 3.47 6.47
CA THR A 271 -30.30 4.11 7.74
C THR A 271 -29.07 4.45 8.59
N LYS A 272 -28.06 3.58 8.59
CA LYS A 272 -26.78 3.81 9.30
C LYS A 272 -25.83 4.77 8.58
N GLY A 273 -26.20 5.29 7.41
CA GLY A 273 -25.34 6.17 6.61
C GLY A 273 -24.09 5.48 6.02
N LEU A 274 -24.07 4.15 5.95
CA LEU A 274 -22.97 3.37 5.39
C LEU A 274 -22.93 3.42 3.85
N ILE A 275 -24.06 3.72 3.23
CA ILE A 275 -24.22 3.91 1.78
C ILE A 275 -24.96 5.23 1.48
N PRO A 276 -24.78 5.81 0.27
CA PRO A 276 -25.44 7.05 -0.10
C PRO A 276 -26.97 6.98 0.03
N LYS A 277 -27.61 8.04 0.49
CA LYS A 277 -29.06 8.12 0.57
C LYS A 277 -29.77 7.90 -0.78
N THR A 278 -29.12 8.29 -1.87
CA THR A 278 -29.57 8.13 -3.26
C THR A 278 -29.27 6.75 -3.87
N ALA A 279 -28.57 5.87 -3.13
CA ALA A 279 -28.21 4.55 -3.63
C ALA A 279 -29.47 3.72 -3.96
N LYS A 280 -29.37 2.92 -5.04
CA LYS A 280 -30.35 1.88 -5.42
C LYS A 280 -29.72 0.52 -5.11
N ILE A 281 -30.51 -0.48 -4.76
CA ILE A 281 -30.02 -1.81 -4.37
C ILE A 281 -29.27 -2.53 -5.50
N GLY A 282 -29.74 -2.38 -6.73
CA GLY A 282 -29.17 -3.05 -7.91
C GLY A 282 -29.85 -4.39 -8.23
N GLY A 283 -29.18 -5.21 -9.04
CA GLY A 283 -29.70 -6.50 -9.52
C GLY A 283 -28.82 -7.07 -10.62
N LEU A 284 -29.32 -8.09 -11.33
CA LEU A 284 -28.69 -8.70 -12.50
C LEU A 284 -27.28 -9.28 -12.18
N ILE A 285 -27.16 -9.99 -11.08
CA ILE A 285 -25.95 -10.76 -10.75
C ILE A 285 -26.03 -12.12 -11.46
N GLU A 286 -25.03 -12.41 -12.27
CA GLU A 286 -24.95 -13.62 -13.08
C GLU A 286 -23.66 -14.39 -12.78
N ILE A 287 -23.71 -15.71 -12.98
CA ILE A 287 -22.56 -16.56 -13.20
C ILE A 287 -22.43 -16.71 -14.71
N HIS A 288 -21.32 -16.28 -15.31
CA HIS A 288 -21.17 -16.20 -16.77
C HIS A 288 -19.76 -16.58 -17.27
N GLY A 289 -19.61 -16.85 -18.55
CA GLY A 289 -18.31 -17.05 -19.19
C GLY A 289 -17.50 -15.77 -19.36
N GLY A 290 -16.46 -15.81 -20.19
CA GLY A 290 -15.63 -14.67 -20.51
C GLY A 290 -14.31 -14.60 -19.75
N GLY A 291 -13.99 -15.61 -18.94
CA GLY A 291 -12.68 -15.80 -18.32
C GLY A 291 -12.69 -15.70 -16.79
N SER A 292 -12.08 -16.69 -16.15
CA SER A 292 -11.95 -16.78 -14.68
C SER A 292 -11.07 -15.68 -14.08
N ASN A 293 -10.22 -15.05 -14.90
CA ASN A 293 -9.37 -13.91 -14.50
C ASN A 293 -10.02 -12.54 -14.79
N SER A 294 -11.24 -12.53 -15.33
CA SER A 294 -11.95 -11.29 -15.67
C SER A 294 -12.39 -10.53 -14.42
N ILE A 295 -12.33 -9.21 -14.49
CA ILE A 295 -12.89 -8.31 -13.49
C ILE A 295 -14.31 -7.95 -13.92
N THR A 296 -15.29 -8.21 -13.05
CA THR A 296 -16.68 -7.92 -13.33
C THR A 296 -17.19 -6.71 -12.54
N TYR A 297 -18.44 -6.34 -12.76
CA TYR A 297 -19.13 -5.32 -11.97
C TYR A 297 -19.98 -5.90 -10.82
N GLY A 298 -19.63 -7.13 -10.39
CA GLY A 298 -20.29 -7.85 -9.30
C GLY A 298 -20.73 -9.26 -9.65
N CYS A 299 -20.72 -9.64 -10.93
CA CYS A 299 -20.97 -10.99 -11.39
C CYS A 299 -19.80 -11.95 -11.04
N ILE A 300 -20.04 -13.24 -11.23
CA ILE A 300 -19.06 -14.30 -11.09
C ILE A 300 -18.70 -14.79 -12.50
N SER A 301 -17.42 -14.78 -12.87
CA SER A 301 -17.00 -15.21 -14.20
C SER A 301 -16.20 -16.51 -14.16
N LEU A 302 -16.36 -17.31 -15.21
CA LEU A 302 -15.67 -18.58 -15.46
C LEU A 302 -15.02 -18.56 -16.84
N ASP A 303 -14.07 -19.44 -17.08
CA ASP A 303 -13.64 -19.72 -18.44
C ASP A 303 -14.79 -20.37 -19.22
N ASN A 304 -14.83 -20.15 -20.55
CA ASN A 304 -15.97 -20.57 -21.37
C ASN A 304 -16.23 -22.07 -21.31
N GLU A 305 -15.16 -22.89 -21.28
CA GLU A 305 -15.26 -24.35 -21.16
C GLU A 305 -15.94 -24.78 -19.84
N GLN A 306 -15.54 -24.16 -18.74
CA GLN A 306 -16.12 -24.41 -17.40
C GLN A 306 -17.57 -23.91 -17.33
N MET A 307 -17.85 -22.77 -17.97
CA MET A 307 -19.21 -22.25 -18.06
C MET A 307 -20.10 -23.14 -18.90
N GLU A 308 -19.60 -23.74 -19.99
CA GLU A 308 -20.31 -24.72 -20.79
C GLU A 308 -20.70 -25.96 -19.97
N GLU A 309 -19.73 -26.49 -19.22
CA GLU A 309 -19.95 -27.63 -18.33
C GLU A 309 -20.97 -27.32 -17.24
N LEU A 310 -20.78 -26.20 -16.54
CA LEU A 310 -21.71 -25.75 -15.48
C LEU A 310 -23.12 -25.54 -16.02
N TYR A 311 -23.24 -24.92 -17.21
CA TYR A 311 -24.54 -24.66 -17.85
C TYR A 311 -25.30 -25.96 -18.20
N GLY A 312 -24.58 -27.04 -18.51
CA GLY A 312 -25.16 -28.37 -18.74
C GLY A 312 -25.58 -29.11 -17.46
N LEU A 313 -24.88 -28.84 -16.33
CA LEU A 313 -25.14 -29.51 -15.05
C LEU A 313 -26.27 -28.89 -14.26
N VAL A 314 -26.50 -27.57 -14.44
CA VAL A 314 -27.29 -26.75 -13.52
C VAL A 314 -28.57 -26.26 -14.19
N ASP A 315 -29.72 -26.51 -13.55
CA ASP A 315 -31.02 -26.01 -13.96
C ASP A 315 -31.51 -24.84 -13.09
N GLU A 316 -32.61 -24.21 -13.50
CA GLU A 316 -33.30 -23.21 -12.69
C GLU A 316 -33.76 -23.85 -11.36
N GLY A 317 -33.64 -23.11 -10.27
CA GLY A 317 -33.93 -23.60 -8.92
C GLY A 317 -32.70 -24.11 -8.16
N VAL A 318 -31.58 -24.41 -8.84
CA VAL A 318 -30.37 -24.91 -8.18
C VAL A 318 -29.84 -23.86 -7.17
N PRO A 319 -29.58 -24.26 -5.90
CA PRO A 319 -29.05 -23.38 -4.88
C PRO A 319 -27.64 -22.87 -5.21
N VAL A 320 -27.42 -21.56 -4.95
CA VAL A 320 -26.13 -20.86 -5.09
C VAL A 320 -25.83 -20.15 -3.80
N THR A 321 -24.81 -20.60 -3.08
CA THR A 321 -24.36 -19.99 -1.84
C THR A 321 -23.01 -19.29 -2.06
N ILE A 322 -22.93 -18.03 -1.66
CA ILE A 322 -21.74 -17.21 -1.82
C ILE A 322 -21.28 -16.77 -0.43
N VAL A 323 -20.06 -17.13 -0.06
CA VAL A 323 -19.44 -16.83 1.24
C VAL A 323 -18.13 -16.08 1.06
N GLY A 324 -17.72 -15.31 2.08
CA GLY A 324 -16.45 -14.60 2.05
C GLY A 324 -15.26 -15.53 2.24
N ALA A 325 -15.27 -16.31 3.33
CA ALA A 325 -14.22 -17.25 3.71
C ALA A 325 -14.80 -18.38 4.58
N LEU A 326 -14.03 -19.46 4.76
CA LEU A 326 -14.40 -20.58 5.63
C LEU A 326 -13.37 -20.88 6.75
N ASN A 327 -12.20 -20.24 6.71
CA ASN A 327 -11.12 -20.38 7.68
C ASN A 327 -10.82 -19.05 8.37
#